data_1261303373073e093daa2255729c206d
#
_entry.id   1261303373073e093daa2255729c206d
#
_cell.length_a   1.000
_cell.length_b   1.000
_cell.length_c   1.000
_cell.angle_alpha   90.00
_cell.angle_beta   90.00
_cell.angle_gamma   90.00
#
_symmetry.space_group_name_H-M   'P 1'
#
loop_
_entity.id
_entity.type
_entity.pdbx_description
1 polymer ?
#
loop_
_entity_poly.entity_id
_entity_poly.type
_entity_poly.pdbx_seq_one_letter_code
_entity_poly.pdbx_strand_id
1 'polypeptide(L)'
;MRCPPRLLTAFALAALLPLACPAAAAPADIGPLARLAREAGLRLLEGRHLVLATDRPVRDGDGVAELPAVFDEAFTAWCGHYGMDPADHADWRCFGCLVVDREKFRAAGLLPDTLPPFENGFCDRNRFWLMDQSNPAYRRHLLLHEGVHAFTLTLRELATPVWYNEGIAEYLATHRLAREGDAVRFAWTPIPAKPDDVEQLGRIEKLRELRSERGLPALETVLALPVGRHGAIADYAASWAAVAMLANHPAYARGFAALERGPLGPDFNARLAALPSWDPDRAARDYAAFIDDIDYGWDFSRMAIDWSPGLPLTRRVTLTVDASQGWQNSGVAAAAGRRYAFTATGRVGLGSVTDAISGTVTPLESEADGISLEWYRGQPTGRLLIGQWVERSAEGEPPRFVVLASGAQGELTAAADGPLFLRLNGPPGRLPERDGTISVAVTPLP
;
A
#
# COMPACT_ATOMS: atom_id res chain seq x y z
N MET A 1 -41.79 15.59 -47.80
CA MET A 1 -40.62 15.10 -47.08
C MET A 1 -41.09 14.24 -45.91
N ARG A 2 -40.93 12.91 -46.04
CA ARG A 2 -41.41 11.92 -45.04
C ARG A 2 -40.24 11.58 -44.12
N CYS A 3 -40.46 11.70 -42.80
CA CYS A 3 -39.56 11.32 -41.74
C CYS A 3 -39.55 9.79 -41.58
N PRO A 4 -38.41 9.09 -41.47
CA PRO A 4 -38.37 7.64 -41.23
C PRO A 4 -38.67 7.33 -39.74
N PRO A 5 -39.18 6.09 -39.45
CA PRO A 5 -39.55 5.71 -38.11
C PRO A 5 -38.33 5.33 -37.26
N ARG A 6 -38.34 5.77 -36.01
CA ARG A 6 -37.36 5.40 -34.98
C ARG A 6 -37.60 3.94 -34.56
N LEU A 7 -36.61 3.10 -34.80
CA LEU A 7 -36.52 1.74 -34.22
C LEU A 7 -36.29 1.88 -32.71
N LEU A 8 -37.24 1.43 -31.93
CA LEU A 8 -37.12 1.14 -30.51
C LEU A 8 -36.38 -0.20 -30.37
N THR A 9 -35.11 -0.13 -30.02
CA THR A 9 -34.36 -1.30 -29.56
C THR A 9 -34.76 -1.61 -28.14
N ALA A 10 -35.51 -2.69 -27.95
CA ALA A 10 -35.83 -3.28 -26.66
C ALA A 10 -34.52 -3.83 -26.03
N PHE A 11 -34.05 -3.21 -24.95
CA PHE A 11 -33.04 -3.79 -24.09
C PHE A 11 -33.70 -4.92 -23.30
N ALA A 12 -33.31 -6.16 -23.63
CA ALA A 12 -33.63 -7.33 -22.82
C ALA A 12 -32.89 -7.21 -21.49
N LEU A 13 -33.66 -7.05 -20.41
CA LEU A 13 -33.18 -7.11 -19.04
C LEU A 13 -32.84 -8.59 -18.76
N ALA A 14 -31.55 -8.95 -18.89
CA ALA A 14 -31.05 -10.24 -18.44
C ALA A 14 -31.12 -10.23 -16.92
N ALA A 15 -32.06 -11.00 -16.38
CA ALA A 15 -32.17 -11.32 -14.97
C ALA A 15 -30.85 -12.01 -14.56
N LEU A 16 -30.03 -11.33 -13.80
CA LEU A 16 -28.91 -11.90 -13.05
C LEU A 16 -29.51 -12.82 -11.99
N LEU A 17 -29.60 -14.11 -12.28
CA LEU A 17 -29.75 -15.13 -11.26
C LEU A 17 -28.57 -14.99 -10.29
N PRO A 18 -28.81 -14.99 -8.97
CA PRO A 18 -27.72 -15.06 -8.01
C PRO A 18 -26.99 -16.38 -8.28
N LEU A 19 -25.74 -16.31 -8.74
CA LEU A 19 -24.82 -17.44 -8.70
C LEU A 19 -24.73 -17.84 -7.22
N ALA A 20 -25.46 -18.88 -6.84
CA ALA A 20 -25.27 -19.53 -5.56
C ALA A 20 -23.77 -19.86 -5.47
N CYS A 21 -23.10 -19.28 -4.51
CA CYS A 21 -21.72 -19.61 -4.19
C CYS A 21 -21.70 -21.13 -3.98
N PRO A 22 -20.99 -21.93 -4.79
CA PRO A 22 -20.90 -23.35 -4.55
C PRO A 22 -20.31 -23.53 -3.15
N ALA A 23 -20.95 -24.37 -2.33
CA ALA A 23 -20.43 -24.74 -1.02
C ALA A 23 -18.94 -24.99 -1.13
N ALA A 24 -18.14 -24.35 -0.26
CA ALA A 24 -16.68 -24.38 -0.31
C ALA A 24 -16.23 -25.86 -0.43
N ALA A 25 -15.78 -26.26 -1.62
CA ALA A 25 -15.26 -27.60 -1.80
C ALA A 25 -13.97 -27.72 -0.98
N ALA A 26 -13.72 -28.88 -0.38
CA ALA A 26 -12.51 -29.12 0.40
C ALA A 26 -11.23 -28.77 -0.40
N PRO A 27 -10.15 -28.33 0.26
CA PRO A 27 -8.85 -28.13 -0.39
C PRO A 27 -8.46 -29.39 -1.17
N ALA A 28 -7.84 -29.24 -2.35
CA ALA A 28 -7.40 -30.35 -3.15
C ALA A 28 -6.36 -31.17 -2.38
N ASP A 29 -6.46 -32.50 -2.46
CA ASP A 29 -5.39 -33.39 -2.00
C ASP A 29 -4.13 -33.14 -2.88
N ILE A 30 -3.04 -32.74 -2.27
CA ILE A 30 -1.79 -32.42 -2.99
C ILE A 30 -0.96 -33.67 -3.32
N GLY A 31 -1.26 -34.81 -2.71
CA GLY A 31 -0.54 -36.08 -2.93
C GLY A 31 -0.54 -36.55 -4.38
N PRO A 32 -1.71 -36.61 -5.05
CA PRO A 32 -1.81 -36.92 -6.48
C PRO A 32 -1.05 -35.93 -7.36
N LEU A 33 -1.08 -34.62 -7.06
CA LEU A 33 -0.37 -33.59 -7.83
C LEU A 33 1.16 -33.76 -7.72
N ALA A 34 1.65 -34.03 -6.51
CA ALA A 34 3.07 -34.30 -6.27
C ALA A 34 3.55 -35.56 -7.01
N ARG A 35 2.68 -36.59 -7.14
CA ARG A 35 2.96 -37.79 -7.90
C ARG A 35 3.09 -37.50 -9.38
N LEU A 36 2.10 -36.80 -9.98
CA LEU A 36 2.14 -36.37 -11.38
C LEU A 36 3.39 -35.58 -11.70
N ALA A 37 3.79 -34.68 -10.81
CA ALA A 37 5.00 -33.89 -10.97
C ALA A 37 6.25 -34.77 -11.03
N ARG A 38 6.38 -35.78 -10.15
CA ARG A 38 7.52 -36.73 -10.15
C ARG A 38 7.54 -37.58 -11.41
N GLU A 39 6.39 -38.09 -11.83
CA GLU A 39 6.23 -38.91 -13.04
C GLU A 39 6.61 -38.12 -14.31
N ALA A 40 6.32 -36.80 -14.34
CA ALA A 40 6.70 -35.89 -15.42
C ALA A 40 8.17 -35.42 -15.34
N GLY A 41 8.96 -35.91 -14.37
CA GLY A 41 10.36 -35.51 -14.18
C GLY A 41 10.53 -34.06 -13.77
N LEU A 42 9.53 -33.47 -13.11
CA LEU A 42 9.62 -32.15 -12.47
C LEU A 42 10.33 -32.28 -11.12
N ARG A 43 11.09 -31.27 -10.76
CA ARG A 43 11.68 -31.18 -9.43
C ARG A 43 10.62 -30.71 -8.42
N LEU A 44 10.57 -31.36 -7.28
CA LEU A 44 9.77 -30.93 -6.14
C LEU A 44 10.68 -30.29 -5.09
N LEU A 45 10.26 -29.11 -4.61
CA LEU A 45 10.82 -28.42 -3.46
C LEU A 45 9.74 -28.44 -2.38
N GLU A 46 10.06 -29.01 -1.22
CA GLU A 46 9.06 -29.27 -0.19
C GLU A 46 9.38 -28.48 1.09
N GLY A 47 8.42 -27.69 1.56
CA GLY A 47 8.33 -27.11 2.88
C GLY A 47 7.22 -27.77 3.70
N ARG A 48 6.93 -27.21 4.85
CA ARG A 48 5.82 -27.65 5.70
C ARG A 48 4.48 -27.34 5.06
N HIS A 49 4.32 -26.11 4.54
CA HIS A 49 3.08 -25.57 4.00
C HIS A 49 3.04 -25.51 2.47
N LEU A 50 4.16 -25.70 1.79
CA LEU A 50 4.27 -25.62 0.33
C LEU A 50 4.93 -26.86 -0.25
N VAL A 51 4.31 -27.40 -1.31
CA VAL A 51 4.98 -28.29 -2.28
C VAL A 51 5.06 -27.54 -3.60
N LEU A 52 6.28 -27.22 -4.05
CA LEU A 52 6.53 -26.45 -5.27
C LEU A 52 7.12 -27.36 -6.35
N ALA A 53 6.37 -27.58 -7.43
CA ALA A 53 6.86 -28.29 -8.63
C ALA A 53 7.49 -27.29 -9.60
N THR A 54 8.67 -27.63 -10.16
CA THR A 54 9.31 -26.77 -11.15
C THR A 54 10.09 -27.57 -12.19
N ASP A 55 10.12 -27.08 -13.43
CA ASP A 55 10.99 -27.51 -14.52
C ASP A 55 12.24 -26.64 -14.64
N ARG A 56 12.35 -25.61 -13.78
CA ARG A 56 13.54 -24.76 -13.70
C ARG A 56 14.72 -25.52 -13.09
N PRO A 57 15.92 -25.46 -13.68
CA PRO A 57 17.12 -25.88 -12.98
C PRO A 57 17.35 -25.07 -11.71
N VAL A 58 17.41 -25.74 -10.57
CA VAL A 58 17.69 -25.08 -9.28
C VAL A 58 19.21 -24.98 -9.12
N ARG A 59 19.72 -23.77 -8.97
CA ARG A 59 21.14 -23.46 -8.84
C ARG A 59 21.40 -22.80 -7.49
N ASP A 60 22.60 -22.97 -6.97
CA ASP A 60 23.01 -22.27 -5.75
C ASP A 60 22.95 -20.74 -5.98
N GLY A 61 22.34 -20.03 -5.03
CA GLY A 61 22.23 -18.58 -5.03
C GLY A 61 21.14 -18.00 -5.95
N ASP A 62 20.35 -18.82 -6.68
CA ASP A 62 19.22 -18.31 -7.51
C ASP A 62 17.92 -18.08 -6.72
N GLY A 63 17.94 -18.35 -5.41
CA GLY A 63 16.84 -18.17 -4.47
C GLY A 63 15.69 -19.16 -4.61
N VAL A 64 15.73 -20.10 -5.58
CA VAL A 64 14.60 -21.03 -5.82
C VAL A 64 14.51 -22.09 -4.75
N ALA A 65 15.67 -22.61 -4.28
CA ALA A 65 15.72 -23.63 -3.22
C ALA A 65 15.16 -23.11 -1.88
N GLU A 66 15.21 -21.81 -1.66
CA GLU A 66 14.79 -21.14 -0.42
C GLU A 66 13.27 -20.88 -0.36
N LEU A 67 12.57 -20.92 -1.52
CA LEU A 67 11.15 -20.53 -1.62
C LEU A 67 10.22 -21.26 -0.64
N PRO A 68 10.34 -22.59 -0.41
CA PRO A 68 9.46 -23.25 0.56
C PRO A 68 9.69 -22.79 2.00
N ALA A 69 10.93 -22.54 2.41
CA ALA A 69 11.26 -22.07 3.75
C ALA A 69 10.73 -20.64 3.98
N VAL A 70 10.89 -19.75 2.99
CA VAL A 70 10.33 -18.40 3.02
C VAL A 70 8.80 -18.43 3.11
N PHE A 71 8.16 -19.35 2.39
CA PHE A 71 6.72 -19.54 2.44
C PHE A 71 6.23 -20.00 3.82
N ASP A 72 6.94 -20.93 4.45
CA ASP A 72 6.59 -21.44 5.78
C ASP A 72 6.68 -20.34 6.86
N GLU A 73 7.68 -19.47 6.77
CA GLU A 73 7.77 -18.29 7.66
C GLU A 73 6.67 -17.25 7.37
N ALA A 74 6.37 -17.00 6.10
CA ALA A 74 5.28 -16.11 5.69
C ALA A 74 3.91 -16.60 6.18
N PHE A 75 3.65 -17.90 6.14
CA PHE A 75 2.44 -18.51 6.70
C PHE A 75 2.22 -18.13 8.16
N THR A 76 3.28 -18.16 8.97
CA THR A 76 3.22 -17.77 10.38
C THR A 76 2.83 -16.29 10.52
N ALA A 77 3.37 -15.40 9.68
CA ALA A 77 3.02 -13.99 9.68
C ALA A 77 1.55 -13.75 9.24
N TRP A 78 1.06 -14.51 8.24
CA TRP A 78 -0.34 -14.43 7.78
C TRP A 78 -1.33 -14.88 8.87
N CYS A 79 -1.02 -15.97 9.57
CA CYS A 79 -1.81 -16.39 10.73
C CYS A 79 -1.86 -15.26 11.79
N GLY A 80 -0.72 -14.67 12.13
CA GLY A 80 -0.62 -13.57 13.09
C GLY A 80 -1.46 -12.35 12.70
N HIS A 81 -1.47 -11.98 11.42
CA HIS A 81 -2.29 -10.88 10.90
C HIS A 81 -3.79 -11.10 11.18
N TYR A 82 -4.30 -12.30 10.92
CA TYR A 82 -5.70 -12.65 11.15
C TYR A 82 -6.01 -13.07 12.59
N GLY A 83 -5.02 -13.10 13.49
CA GLY A 83 -5.19 -13.55 14.88
C GLY A 83 -5.45 -15.06 15.00
N MET A 84 -4.93 -15.85 14.06
CA MET A 84 -5.01 -17.31 14.04
C MET A 84 -3.77 -17.92 14.68
N ASP A 85 -3.92 -19.07 15.36
CA ASP A 85 -2.77 -19.84 15.83
C ASP A 85 -2.25 -20.72 14.68
N PRO A 86 -0.97 -20.57 14.26
CA PRO A 86 -0.40 -21.43 13.23
C PRO A 86 -0.43 -22.94 13.58
N ALA A 87 -0.45 -23.27 14.86
CA ALA A 87 -0.50 -24.67 15.32
C ALA A 87 -1.84 -25.35 14.98
N ASP A 88 -2.95 -24.61 14.99
CA ASP A 88 -4.28 -25.10 14.62
C ASP A 88 -4.39 -25.44 13.12
N HIS A 89 -3.46 -24.96 12.32
CA HIS A 89 -3.41 -25.13 10.88
C HIS A 89 -2.10 -25.81 10.39
N ALA A 90 -1.48 -26.58 11.28
CA ALA A 90 -0.19 -27.21 11.02
C ALA A 90 -0.20 -28.15 9.81
N ASP A 91 -1.34 -28.74 9.49
CA ASP A 91 -1.53 -29.67 8.37
C ASP A 91 -1.96 -28.98 7.07
N TRP A 92 -2.21 -27.65 7.12
CA TRP A 92 -2.54 -26.91 5.90
C TRP A 92 -1.38 -26.91 4.92
N ARG A 93 -1.66 -27.25 3.68
CA ARG A 93 -0.67 -27.29 2.60
C ARG A 93 -1.24 -26.81 1.30
N CYS A 94 -0.41 -26.20 0.46
CA CYS A 94 -0.73 -25.85 -0.91
C CYS A 94 0.26 -26.46 -1.90
N PHE A 95 -0.16 -26.51 -3.17
CA PHE A 95 0.65 -27.00 -4.27
C PHE A 95 0.89 -25.85 -5.26
N GLY A 96 2.15 -25.45 -5.42
CA GLY A 96 2.60 -24.45 -6.38
C GLY A 96 3.28 -25.05 -7.59
N CYS A 97 3.11 -24.42 -8.75
CA CYS A 97 3.84 -24.70 -9.98
C CYS A 97 4.67 -23.47 -10.37
N LEU A 98 6.00 -23.58 -10.34
CA LEU A 98 6.90 -22.57 -10.91
C LEU A 98 7.27 -23.01 -12.33
N VAL A 99 6.64 -22.37 -13.32
CA VAL A 99 6.57 -22.82 -14.70
C VAL A 99 7.54 -22.03 -15.59
N VAL A 100 8.44 -22.72 -16.24
CA VAL A 100 9.25 -22.18 -17.37
C VAL A 100 8.62 -22.60 -18.69
N ASP A 101 8.32 -23.89 -18.85
CA ASP A 101 7.70 -24.46 -20.05
C ASP A 101 6.25 -24.88 -19.77
N ARG A 102 5.28 -24.11 -20.27
CA ARG A 102 3.85 -24.38 -20.10
C ARG A 102 3.42 -25.73 -20.66
N GLU A 103 4.00 -26.15 -21.80
CA GLU A 103 3.62 -27.40 -22.46
C GLU A 103 4.02 -28.62 -21.63
N LYS A 104 5.16 -28.56 -20.95
CA LYS A 104 5.58 -29.61 -20.02
C LYS A 104 4.60 -29.80 -18.87
N PHE A 105 4.10 -28.67 -18.28
CA PHE A 105 3.10 -28.74 -17.21
C PHE A 105 1.72 -29.16 -17.71
N ARG A 106 1.33 -28.79 -18.95
CA ARG A 106 0.09 -29.29 -19.57
C ARG A 106 0.15 -30.80 -19.80
N ALA A 107 1.24 -31.28 -20.41
CA ALA A 107 1.45 -32.70 -20.65
C ALA A 107 1.44 -33.52 -19.36
N ALA A 108 1.92 -32.94 -18.24
CA ALA A 108 1.86 -33.55 -16.93
C ALA A 108 0.47 -33.49 -16.27
N GLY A 109 -0.52 -32.83 -16.86
CA GLY A 109 -1.84 -32.60 -16.25
C GLY A 109 -1.80 -31.61 -15.06
N LEU A 110 -0.73 -30.84 -14.90
CA LEU A 110 -0.53 -29.89 -13.81
C LEU A 110 -0.91 -28.44 -14.18
N LEU A 111 -1.12 -28.14 -15.45
CA LEU A 111 -1.63 -26.86 -15.95
C LEU A 111 -2.87 -27.10 -16.81
N PRO A 112 -4.08 -27.19 -16.19
CA PRO A 112 -5.30 -27.47 -16.92
C PRO A 112 -5.67 -26.36 -17.91
N ASP A 113 -6.19 -26.75 -19.08
CA ASP A 113 -6.68 -25.80 -20.11
C ASP A 113 -7.96 -25.05 -19.68
N THR A 114 -8.58 -25.46 -18.59
CA THR A 114 -9.77 -24.81 -18.00
C THR A 114 -9.44 -23.57 -17.17
N LEU A 115 -8.15 -23.32 -16.89
CA LEU A 115 -7.73 -22.11 -16.19
C LEU A 115 -7.95 -20.88 -17.09
N PRO A 116 -8.33 -19.73 -16.49
CA PRO A 116 -8.36 -18.48 -17.25
C PRO A 116 -6.95 -18.12 -17.71
N PRO A 117 -6.82 -17.33 -18.79
CA PRO A 117 -5.51 -16.83 -19.21
C PRO A 117 -4.87 -15.99 -18.09
N PHE A 118 -3.61 -16.23 -17.78
CA PHE A 118 -2.81 -15.44 -16.85
C PHE A 118 -1.39 -15.23 -17.38
N GLU A 119 -0.79 -14.11 -17.04
CA GLU A 119 0.57 -13.76 -17.48
C GLU A 119 1.62 -14.14 -16.45
N ASN A 120 1.43 -13.75 -15.19
CA ASN A 120 2.42 -13.90 -14.14
C ASN A 120 2.07 -15.00 -13.13
N GLY A 121 0.90 -14.92 -12.51
CA GLY A 121 0.43 -15.89 -11.52
C GLY A 121 -1.09 -16.08 -11.58
N PHE A 122 -1.54 -17.17 -11.00
CA PHE A 122 -2.96 -17.46 -10.80
C PHE A 122 -3.13 -18.47 -9.66
N CYS A 123 -4.12 -18.24 -8.81
CA CYS A 123 -4.47 -19.11 -7.71
C CYS A 123 -5.88 -19.69 -7.87
N ASP A 124 -6.01 -21.00 -7.62
CA ASP A 124 -7.28 -21.72 -7.48
C ASP A 124 -7.25 -22.53 -6.18
N ARG A 125 -7.85 -21.96 -5.12
CA ARG A 125 -7.86 -22.53 -3.77
C ARG A 125 -6.47 -22.73 -3.19
N ASN A 126 -6.10 -23.99 -2.88
CA ASN A 126 -4.74 -24.34 -2.38
C ASN A 126 -3.79 -24.77 -3.51
N ARG A 127 -4.06 -24.37 -4.75
CA ARG A 127 -3.16 -24.56 -5.91
C ARG A 127 -2.88 -23.22 -6.56
N PHE A 128 -1.63 -23.02 -6.97
CA PHE A 128 -1.29 -21.82 -7.71
C PHE A 128 -0.21 -22.08 -8.77
N TRP A 129 -0.18 -21.25 -9.78
CA TRP A 129 0.75 -21.30 -10.89
C TRP A 129 1.46 -19.97 -11.02
N LEU A 130 2.78 -20.03 -11.18
CA LEU A 130 3.65 -18.88 -11.36
C LEU A 130 4.45 -19.08 -12.64
N MET A 131 4.45 -18.09 -13.52
CA MET A 131 5.44 -18.03 -14.59
C MET A 131 6.78 -17.62 -13.98
N ASP A 132 7.86 -18.34 -14.33
CA ASP A 132 9.18 -18.03 -13.80
C ASP A 132 9.60 -16.60 -14.16
N GLN A 133 10.16 -15.91 -13.19
CA GLN A 133 10.64 -14.54 -13.31
C GLN A 133 12.16 -14.52 -13.26
N SER A 134 12.77 -13.68 -14.11
CA SER A 134 14.24 -13.52 -14.13
C SER A 134 14.76 -12.88 -12.84
N ASN A 135 13.96 -11.97 -12.23
CA ASN A 135 14.31 -11.34 -10.96
C ASN A 135 13.89 -12.23 -9.78
N PRO A 136 14.84 -12.66 -8.91
CA PRO A 136 14.54 -13.53 -7.76
C PRO A 136 13.60 -12.90 -6.73
N ALA A 137 13.69 -11.58 -6.51
CA ALA A 137 12.82 -10.87 -5.57
C ALA A 137 11.38 -10.83 -6.07
N TYR A 138 11.18 -10.54 -7.38
CA TYR A 138 9.85 -10.53 -7.96
C TYR A 138 9.24 -11.94 -8.01
N ARG A 139 10.04 -12.97 -8.33
CA ARG A 139 9.60 -14.38 -8.26
C ARG A 139 9.09 -14.74 -6.86
N ARG A 140 9.84 -14.35 -5.84
CA ARG A 140 9.49 -14.59 -4.43
C ARG A 140 8.25 -13.82 -4.02
N HIS A 141 8.16 -12.54 -4.39
CA HIS A 141 6.97 -11.72 -4.14
C HIS A 141 5.72 -12.34 -4.78
N LEU A 142 5.81 -12.77 -6.04
CA LEU A 142 4.71 -13.42 -6.75
C LEU A 142 4.30 -14.75 -6.09
N LEU A 143 5.26 -15.55 -5.63
CA LEU A 143 4.98 -16.78 -4.86
C LEU A 143 4.17 -16.48 -3.61
N LEU A 144 4.56 -15.45 -2.86
CA LEU A 144 3.88 -15.06 -1.63
C LEU A 144 2.51 -14.45 -1.91
N HIS A 145 2.37 -13.67 -2.97
CA HIS A 145 1.09 -13.10 -3.41
C HIS A 145 0.07 -14.21 -3.70
N GLU A 146 0.42 -15.18 -4.55
CA GLU A 146 -0.45 -16.33 -4.85
C GLU A 146 -0.64 -17.23 -3.61
N GLY A 147 0.36 -17.29 -2.76
CA GLY A 147 0.28 -17.98 -1.47
C GLY A 147 -0.74 -17.36 -0.52
N VAL A 148 -0.81 -16.02 -0.46
CA VAL A 148 -1.86 -15.32 0.33
C VAL A 148 -3.24 -15.62 -0.23
N HIS A 149 -3.41 -15.65 -1.55
CA HIS A 149 -4.69 -16.09 -2.15
C HIS A 149 -5.03 -17.51 -1.74
N ALA A 150 -4.08 -18.46 -1.82
CA ALA A 150 -4.31 -19.84 -1.39
C ALA A 150 -4.71 -19.93 0.08
N PHE A 151 -4.02 -19.18 0.96
CA PHE A 151 -4.31 -19.09 2.38
C PHE A 151 -5.71 -18.52 2.65
N THR A 152 -6.03 -17.37 2.07
CA THR A 152 -7.29 -16.67 2.33
C THR A 152 -8.48 -17.38 1.74
N LEU A 153 -8.38 -17.95 0.54
CA LEU A 153 -9.45 -18.71 -0.10
C LEU A 153 -9.79 -20.01 0.65
N THR A 154 -8.81 -20.63 1.32
CA THR A 154 -9.02 -21.94 1.92
C THR A 154 -9.16 -21.92 3.44
N LEU A 155 -8.48 -21.03 4.14
CA LEU A 155 -8.56 -20.92 5.60
C LEU A 155 -9.48 -19.79 6.07
N ARG A 156 -9.75 -18.78 5.20
CA ARG A 156 -10.62 -17.65 5.54
C ARG A 156 -11.89 -17.62 4.70
N GLU A 157 -12.07 -18.55 3.75
CA GLU A 157 -13.22 -18.62 2.84
C GLU A 157 -13.49 -17.27 2.16
N LEU A 158 -12.41 -16.58 1.75
CA LEU A 158 -12.46 -15.22 1.25
C LEU A 158 -13.32 -15.12 -0.01
N ALA A 159 -14.32 -14.24 0.05
CA ALA A 159 -15.22 -13.88 -1.06
C ALA A 159 -15.43 -12.35 -1.10
N THR A 160 -14.43 -11.57 -0.73
CA THR A 160 -14.47 -10.11 -0.62
C THR A 160 -14.42 -9.41 -1.97
N PRO A 161 -14.68 -8.09 -2.03
CA PRO A 161 -14.41 -7.27 -3.20
C PRO A 161 -12.95 -7.35 -3.67
N VAL A 162 -12.73 -7.15 -4.98
CA VAL A 162 -11.42 -7.27 -5.65
C VAL A 162 -10.33 -6.45 -4.98
N TRP A 163 -10.63 -5.22 -4.60
CA TRP A 163 -9.63 -4.34 -3.98
C TRP A 163 -9.04 -4.92 -2.69
N TYR A 164 -9.87 -5.56 -1.86
CA TYR A 164 -9.37 -6.18 -0.64
C TYR A 164 -8.61 -7.46 -0.95
N ASN A 165 -9.14 -8.31 -1.84
CA ASN A 165 -8.49 -9.56 -2.23
C ASN A 165 -7.06 -9.31 -2.76
N GLU A 166 -6.92 -8.41 -3.74
CA GLU A 166 -5.62 -8.07 -4.31
C GLU A 166 -4.77 -7.23 -3.34
N GLY A 167 -5.40 -6.28 -2.66
CA GLY A 167 -4.70 -5.41 -1.71
C GLY A 167 -4.10 -6.15 -0.53
N ILE A 168 -4.80 -7.15 0.03
CA ILE A 168 -4.28 -7.96 1.13
C ILE A 168 -3.18 -8.92 0.65
N ALA A 169 -3.31 -9.47 -0.57
CA ALA A 169 -2.27 -10.30 -1.14
C ALA A 169 -0.96 -9.51 -1.33
N GLU A 170 -1.04 -8.29 -1.87
CA GLU A 170 0.10 -7.39 -1.98
C GLU A 170 0.68 -6.98 -0.62
N TYR A 171 -0.19 -6.66 0.34
CA TYR A 171 0.19 -6.19 1.67
C TYR A 171 0.93 -7.27 2.47
N LEU A 172 0.43 -8.51 2.46
CA LEU A 172 1.02 -9.64 3.16
C LEU A 172 2.21 -10.27 2.41
N ALA A 173 2.32 -10.05 1.10
CA ALA A 173 3.48 -10.48 0.31
C ALA A 173 4.64 -9.49 0.36
N THR A 174 4.43 -8.24 0.81
CA THR A 174 5.50 -7.25 0.90
C THR A 174 6.43 -7.57 2.07
N HIS A 175 7.71 -7.85 1.78
CA HIS A 175 8.68 -8.35 2.75
C HIS A 175 10.10 -7.96 2.39
N ARG A 176 10.99 -8.09 3.36
CA ARG A 176 12.44 -8.18 3.14
C ARG A 176 12.95 -9.55 3.57
N LEU A 177 14.08 -9.97 3.01
CA LEU A 177 14.82 -11.11 3.52
C LEU A 177 15.91 -10.62 4.48
N ALA A 178 15.98 -11.24 5.65
CA ALA A 178 17.13 -11.19 6.52
C ALA A 178 17.91 -12.49 6.40
N ARG A 179 19.21 -12.47 6.67
CA ARG A 179 20.03 -13.67 6.73
C ARG A 179 20.61 -13.81 8.14
N GLU A 180 20.46 -15.00 8.70
CA GLU A 180 21.04 -15.39 9.98
C GLU A 180 21.95 -16.62 9.73
N GLY A 181 23.25 -16.39 9.51
CA GLY A 181 24.14 -17.41 8.97
C GLY A 181 23.69 -17.84 7.57
N ASP A 182 23.51 -19.14 7.36
CA ASP A 182 23.03 -19.72 6.10
C ASP A 182 21.49 -19.72 5.98
N ALA A 183 20.77 -19.41 7.07
CA ALA A 183 19.32 -19.40 7.07
C ALA A 183 18.77 -18.08 6.49
N VAL A 184 17.76 -18.20 5.62
CA VAL A 184 16.99 -17.08 5.10
C VAL A 184 15.77 -16.91 5.99
N ARG A 185 15.54 -15.66 6.43
CA ARG A 185 14.41 -15.28 7.28
C ARG A 185 13.50 -14.33 6.52
N PHE A 186 12.24 -14.63 6.55
CA PHE A 186 11.18 -13.72 6.10
C PHE A 186 10.91 -12.64 7.16
N ALA A 187 10.95 -11.40 6.76
CA ALA A 187 10.53 -10.28 7.62
C ALA A 187 9.42 -9.52 6.92
N TRP A 188 8.20 -9.71 7.39
CA TRP A 188 7.05 -8.95 6.88
C TRP A 188 7.27 -7.46 7.06
N THR A 189 7.14 -6.71 5.98
CA THR A 189 7.49 -5.29 5.92
C THR A 189 6.44 -4.56 5.07
N PRO A 190 5.20 -4.43 5.58
CA PRO A 190 4.07 -3.90 4.80
C PRO A 190 4.32 -2.47 4.29
N ILE A 191 5.06 -1.67 5.06
CA ILE A 191 5.57 -0.37 4.64
C ILE A 191 7.10 -0.42 4.72
N PRO A 192 7.79 -0.58 3.58
CA PRO A 192 9.24 -0.69 3.57
C PRO A 192 9.89 0.64 4.00
N ALA A 193 10.96 0.55 4.79
CA ALA A 193 11.66 1.71 5.30
C ALA A 193 12.59 2.35 4.26
N LYS A 194 13.08 1.57 3.30
CA LYS A 194 13.97 2.02 2.21
C LYS A 194 13.78 1.16 0.95
N PRO A 195 14.20 1.64 -0.23
CA PRO A 195 14.06 0.90 -1.51
C PRO A 195 14.65 -0.52 -1.46
N ASP A 196 15.79 -0.67 -0.79
CA ASP A 196 16.50 -1.96 -0.71
C ASP A 196 15.72 -3.03 0.10
N ASP A 197 14.79 -2.62 0.98
CA ASP A 197 13.97 -3.57 1.73
C ASP A 197 13.08 -4.42 0.81
N VAL A 198 12.70 -3.90 -0.35
CA VAL A 198 11.88 -4.57 -1.37
C VAL A 198 12.61 -4.72 -2.70
N GLU A 199 13.93 -4.63 -2.69
CA GLU A 199 14.78 -4.73 -3.88
C GLU A 199 14.30 -3.85 -5.04
N GLN A 200 13.77 -2.63 -4.71
CA GLN A 200 13.24 -1.62 -5.62
C GLN A 200 12.01 -2.06 -6.45
N LEU A 201 11.30 -3.09 -6.01
CA LEU A 201 10.08 -3.61 -6.67
C LEU A 201 8.79 -3.32 -5.88
N GLY A 202 8.81 -2.33 -4.98
CA GLY A 202 7.67 -1.99 -4.13
C GLY A 202 6.56 -1.25 -4.88
N ARG A 203 5.40 -1.17 -4.25
CA ARG A 203 4.23 -0.45 -4.79
C ARG A 203 4.36 1.07 -4.68
N ILE A 204 5.30 1.57 -3.87
CA ILE A 204 5.60 2.99 -3.71
C ILE A 204 6.06 3.61 -5.04
N GLU A 205 6.93 2.92 -5.80
CA GLU A 205 7.40 3.37 -7.11
C GLU A 205 6.22 3.54 -8.09
N LYS A 206 5.30 2.59 -8.09
CA LYS A 206 4.13 2.67 -8.98
C LYS A 206 3.18 3.81 -8.61
N LEU A 207 2.96 4.05 -7.32
CA LEU A 207 2.17 5.19 -6.87
C LEU A 207 2.85 6.52 -7.23
N ARG A 208 4.17 6.61 -7.16
CA ARG A 208 4.93 7.79 -7.61
C ARG A 208 4.82 8.03 -9.12
N GLU A 209 4.86 6.98 -9.91
CA GLU A 209 4.62 7.04 -11.36
C GLU A 209 3.21 7.57 -11.65
N LEU A 210 2.17 6.96 -11.07
CA LEU A 210 0.79 7.39 -11.21
C LEU A 210 0.57 8.84 -10.78
N ARG A 211 1.22 9.29 -9.70
CA ARG A 211 1.18 10.69 -9.28
C ARG A 211 1.76 11.60 -10.35
N SER A 212 2.90 11.26 -10.95
CA SER A 212 3.52 12.06 -12.01
C SER A 212 2.64 12.17 -13.25
N GLU A 213 1.87 11.13 -13.53
CA GLU A 213 0.89 11.05 -14.62
C GLU A 213 -0.48 11.63 -14.25
N ARG A 214 -0.65 12.12 -13.00
CA ARG A 214 -1.93 12.58 -12.45
C ARG A 214 -3.04 11.52 -12.49
N GLY A 215 -2.64 10.25 -12.41
CA GLY A 215 -3.50 9.07 -12.51
C GLY A 215 -3.80 8.38 -11.18
N LEU A 216 -3.58 9.04 -10.02
CA LEU A 216 -3.90 8.48 -8.70
C LEU A 216 -5.42 8.29 -8.56
N PRO A 217 -5.90 7.06 -8.29
CA PRO A 217 -7.33 6.82 -8.15
C PRO A 217 -7.85 7.31 -6.80
N ALA A 218 -9.08 7.80 -6.77
CA ALA A 218 -9.79 8.12 -5.54
C ALA A 218 -10.18 6.82 -4.78
N LEU A 219 -10.30 6.89 -3.46
CA LEU A 219 -10.59 5.72 -2.62
C LEU A 219 -11.88 5.01 -3.05
N GLU A 220 -12.94 5.76 -3.34
CA GLU A 220 -14.22 5.20 -3.79
C GLU A 220 -14.08 4.40 -5.10
N THR A 221 -13.20 4.83 -6.00
CA THR A 221 -12.90 4.11 -7.24
C THR A 221 -12.20 2.77 -6.94
N VAL A 222 -11.27 2.77 -5.98
CA VAL A 222 -10.58 1.56 -5.54
C VAL A 222 -11.55 0.60 -4.87
N LEU A 223 -12.37 1.07 -3.92
CA LEU A 223 -13.35 0.24 -3.22
C LEU A 223 -14.42 -0.35 -4.15
N ALA A 224 -14.65 0.26 -5.31
CA ALA A 224 -15.61 -0.16 -6.33
C ALA A 224 -14.97 -0.96 -7.49
N LEU A 225 -13.73 -1.41 -7.38
CA LEU A 225 -13.07 -2.18 -8.44
C LEU A 225 -13.90 -3.41 -8.83
N PRO A 226 -14.30 -3.55 -10.12
CA PRO A 226 -15.20 -4.62 -10.55
C PRO A 226 -14.49 -5.97 -10.61
N VAL A 227 -15.27 -7.03 -10.35
CA VAL A 227 -14.82 -8.42 -10.55
C VAL A 227 -14.42 -8.62 -12.02
N GLY A 228 -13.28 -9.24 -12.25
CA GLY A 228 -12.76 -9.51 -13.60
C GLY A 228 -11.84 -8.41 -14.15
N ARG A 229 -11.66 -7.29 -13.45
CA ARG A 229 -10.60 -6.31 -13.75
C ARG A 229 -9.31 -6.75 -13.07
N HIS A 230 -8.68 -7.78 -13.63
CA HIS A 230 -7.38 -8.26 -13.18
C HIS A 230 -6.29 -7.79 -14.16
N GLY A 231 -5.13 -7.40 -13.63
CA GLY A 231 -3.90 -7.25 -14.41
C GLY A 231 -3.36 -5.83 -14.58
N ALA A 232 -4.08 -4.77 -14.22
CA ALA A 232 -3.47 -3.44 -14.24
C ALA A 232 -2.62 -3.24 -12.97
N ILE A 233 -1.30 -3.06 -13.13
CA ILE A 233 -0.35 -2.83 -12.02
C ILE A 233 -0.80 -1.65 -11.14
N ALA A 234 -1.46 -0.65 -11.75
CA ALA A 234 -2.03 0.49 -11.05
C ALA A 234 -3.12 0.07 -10.03
N ASP A 235 -3.99 -0.87 -10.39
CA ASP A 235 -5.06 -1.35 -9.51
C ASP A 235 -4.50 -2.12 -8.31
N TYR A 236 -3.42 -2.91 -8.51
CA TYR A 236 -2.69 -3.57 -7.42
C TYR A 236 -2.05 -2.58 -6.45
N ALA A 237 -1.38 -1.55 -6.97
CA ALA A 237 -0.74 -0.54 -6.13
C ALA A 237 -1.77 0.28 -5.34
N ALA A 238 -2.90 0.64 -5.95
CA ALA A 238 -3.99 1.35 -5.31
C ALA A 238 -4.70 0.49 -4.24
N SER A 239 -4.93 -0.78 -4.52
CA SER A 239 -5.52 -1.76 -3.59
C SER A 239 -4.60 -2.00 -2.39
N TRP A 240 -3.29 -2.18 -2.63
CA TRP A 240 -2.29 -2.24 -1.57
C TRP A 240 -2.33 -0.99 -0.69
N ALA A 241 -2.38 0.21 -1.29
CA ALA A 241 -2.42 1.46 -0.55
C ALA A 241 -3.68 1.59 0.31
N ALA A 242 -4.84 1.14 -0.18
CA ALA A 242 -6.08 1.14 0.59
C ALA A 242 -5.99 0.22 1.80
N VAL A 243 -5.49 -1.02 1.63
CA VAL A 243 -5.27 -1.95 2.75
C VAL A 243 -4.22 -1.39 3.72
N ALA A 244 -3.08 -0.88 3.21
CA ALA A 244 -2.02 -0.32 4.03
C ALA A 244 -2.50 0.85 4.90
N MET A 245 -3.31 1.75 4.33
CA MET A 245 -3.91 2.85 5.09
C MET A 245 -4.89 2.32 6.15
N LEU A 246 -5.84 1.49 5.76
CA LEU A 246 -6.88 1.00 6.67
C LEU A 246 -6.30 0.16 7.80
N ALA A 247 -5.25 -0.62 7.54
CA ALA A 247 -4.60 -1.47 8.53
C ALA A 247 -3.68 -0.71 9.50
N ASN A 248 -3.17 0.49 9.14
CA ASN A 248 -2.14 1.16 9.93
C ASN A 248 -2.54 2.57 10.40
N HIS A 249 -3.48 3.24 9.74
CA HIS A 249 -3.85 4.60 10.13
C HIS A 249 -4.61 4.60 11.48
N PRO A 250 -4.26 5.47 12.45
CA PRO A 250 -4.82 5.45 13.81
C PRO A 250 -6.36 5.50 13.87
N ALA A 251 -6.99 6.18 12.91
CA ALA A 251 -8.45 6.28 12.87
C ALA A 251 -9.15 4.96 12.45
N TYR A 252 -8.50 4.09 11.69
CA TYR A 252 -9.14 2.93 11.05
C TYR A 252 -8.61 1.59 11.55
N ALA A 253 -7.34 1.50 11.92
CA ALA A 253 -6.61 0.25 12.15
C ALA A 253 -7.34 -0.72 13.10
N ARG A 254 -7.86 -0.22 14.22
CA ARG A 254 -8.57 -1.06 15.19
C ARG A 254 -9.87 -1.66 14.61
N GLY A 255 -10.66 -0.83 13.93
CA GLY A 255 -11.93 -1.26 13.32
C GLY A 255 -11.68 -2.21 12.15
N PHE A 256 -10.68 -1.91 11.33
CA PHE A 256 -10.31 -2.72 10.18
C PHE A 256 -9.77 -4.10 10.60
N ALA A 257 -8.90 -4.17 11.59
CA ALA A 257 -8.42 -5.45 12.14
C ALA A 257 -9.56 -6.31 12.71
N ALA A 258 -10.58 -5.69 13.34
CA ALA A 258 -11.75 -6.41 13.80
C ALA A 258 -12.61 -6.93 12.63
N LEU A 259 -12.74 -6.13 11.56
CA LEU A 259 -13.42 -6.52 10.33
C LEU A 259 -12.75 -7.72 9.64
N GLU A 260 -11.41 -7.69 9.53
CA GLU A 260 -10.60 -8.74 8.90
C GLU A 260 -10.64 -10.07 9.66
N ARG A 261 -10.73 -10.02 11.00
CA ARG A 261 -10.88 -11.24 11.82
C ARG A 261 -12.25 -11.87 11.74
N GLY A 262 -13.25 -11.15 11.27
CA GLY A 262 -14.59 -11.65 11.03
C GLY A 262 -14.72 -12.40 9.69
N PRO A 263 -15.96 -12.70 9.24
CA PRO A 263 -16.21 -13.31 7.93
C PRO A 263 -15.70 -12.42 6.79
N LEU A 264 -15.04 -13.02 5.79
CA LEU A 264 -14.51 -12.31 4.61
C LEU A 264 -15.46 -12.49 3.41
N GLY A 265 -16.72 -12.08 3.58
CA GLY A 265 -17.82 -12.27 2.61
C GLY A 265 -17.97 -11.11 1.62
N PRO A 266 -18.95 -11.25 0.68
CA PRO A 266 -19.24 -10.23 -0.33
C PRO A 266 -19.82 -8.93 0.24
N ASP A 267 -20.27 -8.95 1.49
CA ASP A 267 -20.76 -7.79 2.25
C ASP A 267 -19.64 -6.98 2.91
N PHE A 268 -18.38 -7.29 2.63
CA PHE A 268 -17.20 -6.67 3.27
C PHE A 268 -17.24 -5.15 3.21
N ASN A 269 -17.53 -4.54 2.05
CA ASN A 269 -17.65 -3.08 1.91
C ASN A 269 -18.79 -2.51 2.77
N ALA A 270 -19.94 -3.19 2.84
CA ALA A 270 -21.05 -2.75 3.68
C ALA A 270 -20.69 -2.79 5.17
N ARG A 271 -19.96 -3.81 5.59
CA ARG A 271 -19.46 -3.95 6.97
C ARG A 271 -18.36 -2.93 7.28
N LEU A 272 -17.49 -2.61 6.31
CA LEU A 272 -16.51 -1.52 6.42
C LEU A 272 -17.23 -0.19 6.65
N ALA A 273 -18.24 0.11 5.82
CA ALA A 273 -19.04 1.33 5.93
C ALA A 273 -19.87 1.42 7.23
N ALA A 274 -20.15 0.30 7.88
CA ALA A 274 -20.87 0.24 9.15
C ALA A 274 -19.96 0.38 10.38
N LEU A 275 -18.65 0.46 10.24
CA LEU A 275 -17.74 0.65 11.36
C LEU A 275 -17.99 2.02 12.02
N PRO A 276 -18.05 2.12 13.35
CA PRO A 276 -18.26 3.40 14.06
C PRO A 276 -17.18 4.46 13.78
N SER A 277 -15.99 4.02 13.37
CA SER A 277 -14.87 4.91 13.02
C SER A 277 -14.86 5.29 11.53
N TRP A 278 -15.80 4.80 10.73
CA TRP A 278 -15.85 5.06 9.30
C TRP A 278 -16.54 6.38 9.00
N ASP A 279 -15.79 7.29 8.42
CA ASP A 279 -16.27 8.52 7.82
C ASP A 279 -15.73 8.52 6.38
N PRO A 280 -16.59 8.38 5.36
CA PRO A 280 -16.15 8.24 3.96
C PRO A 280 -15.41 9.48 3.46
N ASP A 281 -15.82 10.69 3.84
CA ASP A 281 -15.19 11.94 3.40
C ASP A 281 -13.79 12.07 4.02
N ARG A 282 -13.67 11.72 5.30
CA ARG A 282 -12.38 11.68 5.97
C ARG A 282 -11.47 10.60 5.38
N ALA A 283 -11.99 9.38 5.17
CA ALA A 283 -11.22 8.29 4.60
C ALA A 283 -10.73 8.61 3.17
N ALA A 284 -11.54 9.29 2.37
CA ALA A 284 -11.15 9.75 1.04
C ALA A 284 -10.00 10.77 1.10
N ARG A 285 -10.05 11.73 2.04
CA ARG A 285 -8.97 12.72 2.25
C ARG A 285 -7.69 12.07 2.77
N ASP A 286 -7.79 11.20 3.80
CA ASP A 286 -6.64 10.49 4.37
C ASP A 286 -5.96 9.63 3.30
N TYR A 287 -6.74 8.92 2.47
CA TYR A 287 -6.22 8.12 1.36
C TYR A 287 -5.54 8.99 0.30
N ALA A 288 -6.19 10.08 -0.14
CA ALA A 288 -5.63 10.97 -1.15
C ALA A 288 -4.33 11.61 -0.66
N ALA A 289 -4.27 12.08 0.60
CA ALA A 289 -3.07 12.63 1.20
C ALA A 289 -1.95 11.59 1.32
N PHE A 290 -2.31 10.35 1.67
CA PHE A 290 -1.37 9.24 1.76
C PHE A 290 -0.75 8.91 0.40
N ILE A 291 -1.55 8.64 -0.63
CA ILE A 291 -1.02 8.24 -1.95
C ILE A 291 -0.29 9.37 -2.68
N ASP A 292 -0.66 10.64 -2.42
CA ASP A 292 0.05 11.81 -2.97
C ASP A 292 1.41 12.02 -2.32
N ASP A 293 1.55 11.73 -1.02
CA ASP A 293 2.77 12.04 -0.27
C ASP A 293 3.60 10.80 0.12
N ILE A 294 3.15 9.59 -0.20
CA ILE A 294 3.82 8.35 0.21
C ILE A 294 5.28 8.30 -0.22
N ASP A 295 6.10 7.85 0.73
CA ASP A 295 7.50 7.53 0.54
C ASP A 295 7.92 6.41 1.50
N TYR A 296 9.13 5.88 1.31
CA TYR A 296 9.73 4.89 2.19
C TYR A 296 9.79 5.35 3.64
N GLY A 297 9.52 4.42 4.57
CA GLY A 297 9.47 4.72 6.00
C GLY A 297 8.24 5.53 6.43
N TRP A 298 7.14 5.46 5.66
CA TRP A 298 5.89 6.11 6.04
C TRP A 298 5.37 5.60 7.38
N ASP A 299 5.22 6.51 8.34
CA ASP A 299 4.65 6.26 9.66
C ASP A 299 3.26 6.89 9.73
N PHE A 300 2.22 6.07 9.71
CA PHE A 300 0.83 6.55 9.72
C PHE A 300 0.48 7.35 10.97
N SER A 301 1.11 7.09 12.12
CA SER A 301 0.84 7.85 13.34
C SER A 301 1.41 9.26 13.26
N ARG A 302 2.61 9.42 12.71
CA ARG A 302 3.27 10.72 12.52
C ARG A 302 2.72 11.50 11.34
N MET A 303 2.16 10.80 10.37
CA MET A 303 1.60 11.38 9.14
C MET A 303 0.09 11.56 9.17
N ALA A 304 -0.59 11.15 10.27
CA ALA A 304 -2.02 11.35 10.44
C ALA A 304 -2.37 12.84 10.50
N ILE A 305 -3.41 13.23 9.76
CA ILE A 305 -3.81 14.63 9.62
C ILE A 305 -5.07 14.89 10.45
N ASP A 306 -5.06 16.00 11.20
CA ASP A 306 -6.25 16.56 11.82
C ASP A 306 -6.98 17.46 10.80
N TRP A 307 -8.18 17.05 10.37
CA TRP A 307 -9.01 17.77 9.41
C TRP A 307 -9.99 18.78 10.04
N SER A 308 -9.79 19.11 11.33
CA SER A 308 -10.62 20.12 12.00
C SER A 308 -10.63 21.47 11.24
N PRO A 309 -11.77 22.15 11.14
CA PRO A 309 -11.91 23.34 10.26
C PRO A 309 -11.08 24.55 10.72
N GLY A 310 -10.63 24.58 11.97
CA GLY A 310 -9.91 25.71 12.53
C GLY A 310 -10.78 26.93 12.82
N LEU A 311 -10.20 27.93 13.48
CA LEU A 311 -10.85 29.22 13.78
C LEU A 311 -10.45 30.27 12.72
N PRO A 312 -11.34 31.20 12.34
CA PRO A 312 -11.00 32.24 11.35
C PRO A 312 -9.76 33.04 11.77
N LEU A 313 -8.79 33.15 10.86
CA LEU A 313 -7.54 33.90 11.07
C LEU A 313 -7.79 35.41 10.83
N THR A 314 -8.26 36.11 11.85
CA THR A 314 -8.64 37.54 11.78
C THR A 314 -7.61 38.49 12.41
N ARG A 315 -6.67 37.97 13.19
CA ARG A 315 -5.61 38.69 13.88
C ARG A 315 -4.30 37.91 13.87
N ARG A 316 -3.22 38.55 14.28
CA ARG A 316 -1.94 37.85 14.45
C ARG A 316 -2.08 36.70 15.45
N VAL A 317 -1.55 35.54 15.09
CA VAL A 317 -1.47 34.33 15.90
C VAL A 317 -0.04 33.80 15.88
N THR A 318 0.31 33.04 16.93
CA THR A 318 1.55 32.27 16.96
C THR A 318 1.19 30.79 16.96
N LEU A 319 1.74 30.05 16.02
CA LEU A 319 1.53 28.63 15.76
C LEU A 319 2.80 27.87 16.09
N THR A 320 2.70 26.58 16.34
CA THR A 320 3.86 25.71 16.59
C THR A 320 3.81 24.55 15.61
N VAL A 321 4.96 24.20 15.02
CA VAL A 321 5.12 23.01 14.20
C VAL A 321 6.18 22.09 14.80
N ASP A 322 5.82 20.83 15.01
CA ASP A 322 6.69 19.77 15.54
C ASP A 322 7.49 19.15 14.38
N ALA A 323 8.80 19.04 14.52
CA ALA A 323 9.70 18.51 13.49
C ALA A 323 9.45 17.03 13.20
N SER A 324 8.95 16.28 14.16
CA SER A 324 8.75 14.83 14.09
C SER A 324 7.42 14.40 13.45
N GLN A 325 6.59 15.36 12.98
CA GLN A 325 5.27 15.12 12.42
C GLN A 325 5.19 15.53 10.93
N GLY A 326 4.23 14.95 10.20
CA GLY A 326 3.87 15.35 8.85
C GLY A 326 3.11 16.69 8.80
N TRP A 327 2.08 16.78 7.94
CA TRP A 327 1.22 17.96 7.88
C TRP A 327 0.38 18.11 9.15
N GLN A 328 0.57 19.22 9.84
CA GLN A 328 -0.08 19.55 11.10
C GLN A 328 -1.08 20.68 10.90
N ASN A 329 -2.32 20.46 11.32
CA ASN A 329 -3.35 21.50 11.35
C ASN A 329 -2.95 22.60 12.31
N SER A 330 -2.92 23.84 11.85
CA SER A 330 -2.56 25.00 12.67
C SER A 330 -3.65 25.45 13.63
N GLY A 331 -4.87 24.91 13.50
CA GLY A 331 -6.05 25.35 14.26
C GLY A 331 -6.63 26.67 13.77
N VAL A 332 -6.08 27.31 12.71
CA VAL A 332 -6.63 28.53 12.13
C VAL A 332 -6.96 28.36 10.66
N ALA A 333 -8.07 29.00 10.23
CA ALA A 333 -8.56 28.97 8.87
C ALA A 333 -8.30 30.31 8.16
N ALA A 334 -7.71 30.24 6.97
CA ALA A 334 -7.54 31.37 6.08
C ALA A 334 -8.72 31.51 5.12
N ALA A 335 -9.03 32.73 4.68
CA ALA A 335 -10.05 33.00 3.66
C ALA A 335 -9.42 33.04 2.25
N ALA A 336 -10.08 32.42 1.29
CA ALA A 336 -9.63 32.37 -0.11
C ALA A 336 -9.25 33.74 -0.67
N GLY A 337 -8.12 33.83 -1.35
CA GLY A 337 -7.58 35.04 -1.94
C GLY A 337 -7.01 36.07 -0.95
N ARG A 338 -7.17 35.85 0.37
CA ARG A 338 -6.63 36.77 1.37
C ARG A 338 -5.12 36.56 1.54
N ARG A 339 -4.40 37.66 1.79
CA ARG A 339 -2.94 37.67 2.01
C ARG A 339 -2.62 37.65 3.50
N TYR A 340 -1.52 36.98 3.83
CA TYR A 340 -1.01 36.89 5.19
C TYR A 340 0.53 37.00 5.15
N ALA A 341 1.12 37.74 6.11
CA ALA A 341 2.55 37.69 6.34
C ALA A 341 2.89 36.65 7.40
N PHE A 342 4.04 36.00 7.29
CA PHE A 342 4.51 35.07 8.32
C PHE A 342 5.99 35.30 8.65
N THR A 343 6.36 34.94 9.89
CA THR A 343 7.74 34.85 10.35
C THR A 343 7.87 33.60 11.22
N ALA A 344 8.96 32.85 11.02
CA ALA A 344 9.23 31.63 11.75
C ALA A 344 10.57 31.72 12.49
N THR A 345 10.61 31.23 13.73
CA THR A 345 11.79 31.22 14.57
C THR A 345 11.91 29.91 15.34
N GLY A 346 13.11 29.54 15.68
CA GLY A 346 13.41 28.30 16.42
C GLY A 346 14.44 27.46 15.67
N ARG A 347 14.84 26.38 16.30
CA ARG A 347 15.78 25.39 15.76
C ARG A 347 15.29 23.99 16.10
N VAL A 348 15.48 23.06 15.17
CA VAL A 348 15.05 21.66 15.29
C VAL A 348 16.19 20.71 14.94
N GLY A 349 16.20 19.55 15.58
CA GLY A 349 17.05 18.44 15.19
C GLY A 349 16.46 17.70 13.98
N LEU A 350 17.33 17.33 13.02
CA LEU A 350 16.98 16.56 11.83
C LEU A 350 17.56 15.14 11.82
N GLY A 351 18.06 14.67 12.98
CA GLY A 351 18.84 13.45 13.09
C GLY A 351 20.34 13.70 12.97
N SER A 352 21.07 12.74 12.41
CA SER A 352 22.51 12.83 12.28
C SER A 352 23.01 12.24 10.97
N VAL A 353 24.22 12.62 10.57
CA VAL A 353 24.99 12.01 9.47
C VAL A 353 26.24 11.36 10.05
N THR A 354 26.49 10.13 9.60
CA THR A 354 27.71 9.41 9.94
C THR A 354 28.68 9.49 8.76
N ASP A 355 29.86 10.05 8.98
CA ASP A 355 30.93 10.04 7.99
C ASP A 355 31.38 8.59 7.74
N ALA A 356 31.28 8.13 6.50
CA ALA A 356 31.54 6.74 6.12
C ALA A 356 33.00 6.31 6.29
N ILE A 357 33.94 7.27 6.36
CA ILE A 357 35.39 7.01 6.46
C ILE A 357 35.85 7.03 7.91
N SER A 358 35.48 8.08 8.65
CA SER A 358 35.92 8.28 10.03
C SER A 358 34.98 7.65 11.06
N GLY A 359 33.75 7.32 10.70
CA GLY A 359 32.70 6.88 11.64
C GLY A 359 32.17 8.02 12.52
N THR A 360 32.57 9.27 12.27
CA THR A 360 32.12 10.40 13.08
C THR A 360 30.66 10.70 12.86
N VAL A 361 29.89 10.79 13.94
CA VAL A 361 28.47 11.13 13.91
C VAL A 361 28.32 12.63 14.15
N THR A 362 27.71 13.33 13.20
CA THR A 362 27.44 14.77 13.28
C THR A 362 25.94 15.01 13.33
N PRO A 363 25.41 15.62 14.44
CA PRO A 363 24.02 16.04 14.50
C PRO A 363 23.70 17.07 13.42
N LEU A 364 22.53 16.94 12.79
CA LEU A 364 21.99 17.91 11.86
C LEU A 364 20.93 18.76 12.56
N GLU A 365 21.10 20.07 12.51
CA GLU A 365 20.12 21.02 13.01
C GLU A 365 19.67 21.96 11.89
N SER A 366 18.45 22.46 11.98
CA SER A 366 17.87 23.38 11.00
C SER A 366 17.08 24.49 11.68
N GLU A 367 17.13 25.67 11.10
CA GLU A 367 16.15 26.74 11.25
C GLU A 367 15.07 26.58 10.17
N ALA A 368 14.07 27.46 10.15
CA ALA A 368 12.93 27.37 9.24
C ALA A 368 13.26 27.47 7.74
N ASP A 369 14.47 27.90 7.35
CA ASP A 369 14.92 27.91 5.96
C ASP A 369 15.45 26.55 5.47
N GLY A 370 15.66 25.59 6.37
CA GLY A 370 16.18 24.28 6.04
C GLY A 370 17.71 24.27 5.87
N ILE A 371 18.25 23.07 5.62
CA ILE A 371 19.68 22.87 5.38
C ILE A 371 19.95 22.60 3.90
N SER A 372 21.03 23.17 3.36
CA SER A 372 21.40 22.99 1.94
C SER A 372 22.06 21.64 1.63
N LEU A 373 22.39 20.85 2.66
CA LEU A 373 23.08 19.56 2.51
C LEU A 373 22.16 18.44 2.01
N GLU A 374 20.87 18.51 2.34
CA GLU A 374 19.88 17.51 1.94
C GLU A 374 18.66 18.19 1.31
N TRP A 375 18.15 17.58 0.24
CA TRP A 375 16.98 18.06 -0.47
C TRP A 375 15.93 16.95 -0.58
N TYR A 376 14.69 17.33 -0.36
CA TYR A 376 13.55 16.44 -0.54
C TYR A 376 12.47 17.14 -1.34
N ARG A 377 12.02 16.52 -2.44
CA ARG A 377 11.00 17.08 -3.36
C ARG A 377 11.28 18.53 -3.78
N GLY A 378 12.54 18.82 -4.12
CA GLY A 378 12.95 20.12 -4.63
C GLY A 378 13.06 21.24 -3.60
N GLN A 379 12.99 20.93 -2.31
CA GLN A 379 13.16 21.87 -1.20
C GLN A 379 14.22 21.37 -0.22
N PRO A 380 14.97 22.26 0.46
CA PRO A 380 15.89 21.88 1.53
C PRO A 380 15.17 21.08 2.62
N THR A 381 15.82 20.05 3.18
CA THR A 381 15.33 19.34 4.36
C THR A 381 15.30 20.26 5.56
N GLY A 382 14.25 20.17 6.40
CA GLY A 382 14.02 21.06 7.54
C GLY A 382 13.34 22.39 7.19
N ARG A 383 13.14 22.72 5.91
CA ARG A 383 12.48 23.96 5.50
C ARG A 383 11.00 23.94 5.92
N LEU A 384 10.54 25.02 6.57
CA LEU A 384 9.12 25.21 6.85
C LEU A 384 8.32 25.29 5.56
N LEU A 385 7.25 24.54 5.48
CA LEU A 385 6.22 24.60 4.45
C LEU A 385 4.90 25.01 5.10
N ILE A 386 4.22 26.01 4.51
CA ILE A 386 2.86 26.39 4.88
C ILE A 386 1.98 26.08 3.69
N GLY A 387 0.92 25.29 3.91
CA GLY A 387 0.05 24.80 2.83
C GLY A 387 -1.42 24.77 3.21
N GLN A 388 -2.23 24.49 2.22
CA GLN A 388 -3.66 24.19 2.36
C GLN A 388 -4.00 22.90 1.61
N TRP A 389 -4.96 22.17 2.15
CA TRP A 389 -5.61 21.10 1.41
C TRP A 389 -6.61 21.70 0.43
N VAL A 390 -6.51 21.30 -0.85
CA VAL A 390 -7.43 21.72 -1.91
C VAL A 390 -8.13 20.48 -2.43
N GLU A 391 -9.46 20.43 -2.23
CA GLU A 391 -10.28 19.25 -2.58
C GLU A 391 -10.32 18.98 -4.09
N ARG A 392 -10.41 20.03 -4.91
CA ARG A 392 -10.36 19.94 -6.36
C ARG A 392 -9.97 21.29 -6.95
N SER A 393 -9.04 21.31 -7.87
CA SER A 393 -8.76 22.51 -8.65
C SER A 393 -9.83 22.74 -9.73
N ALA A 394 -9.92 23.98 -10.23
CA ALA A 394 -10.80 24.31 -11.36
C ALA A 394 -10.50 23.50 -12.63
N GLU A 395 -9.29 22.94 -12.73
CA GLU A 395 -8.80 22.12 -13.84
C GLU A 395 -9.06 20.61 -13.65
N GLY A 396 -9.76 20.19 -12.57
CA GLY A 396 -10.09 18.80 -12.30
C GLY A 396 -8.93 17.96 -11.72
N GLU A 397 -7.88 18.61 -11.22
CA GLU A 397 -6.78 17.93 -10.54
C GLU A 397 -7.27 17.22 -9.25
N PRO A 398 -6.65 16.06 -8.89
CA PRO A 398 -7.02 15.35 -7.67
C PRO A 398 -6.78 16.21 -6.42
N PRO A 399 -7.48 15.90 -5.30
CA PRO A 399 -7.25 16.55 -4.02
C PRO A 399 -5.78 16.45 -3.59
N ARG A 400 -5.20 17.54 -3.08
CA ARG A 400 -3.80 17.56 -2.66
C ARG A 400 -3.47 18.73 -1.73
N PHE A 401 -2.32 18.65 -1.06
CA PHE A 401 -1.71 19.81 -0.43
C PHE A 401 -1.09 20.75 -1.47
N VAL A 402 -1.46 22.03 -1.38
CA VAL A 402 -0.83 23.11 -2.14
C VAL A 402 0.06 23.90 -1.17
N VAL A 403 1.36 23.94 -1.44
CA VAL A 403 2.30 24.77 -0.68
C VAL A 403 2.13 26.22 -1.09
N LEU A 404 1.73 27.06 -0.15
CA LEU A 404 1.47 28.48 -0.36
C LEU A 404 2.71 29.32 -0.12
N ALA A 405 3.54 28.93 0.83
CA ALA A 405 4.79 29.59 1.17
C ALA A 405 5.77 28.63 1.86
N SER A 406 7.06 29.01 1.91
CA SER A 406 8.10 28.24 2.58
C SER A 406 9.22 29.12 3.12
N GLY A 407 9.95 28.64 4.14
CA GLY A 407 11.11 29.29 4.73
C GLY A 407 10.80 30.08 6.01
N ALA A 408 11.74 30.92 6.44
CA ALA A 408 11.67 31.60 7.74
C ALA A 408 10.74 32.82 7.75
N GLN A 409 10.49 33.46 6.60
CA GLN A 409 9.59 34.60 6.51
C GLN A 409 9.08 34.81 5.09
N GLY A 410 7.96 35.50 4.96
CA GLY A 410 7.37 35.82 3.66
C GLY A 410 5.90 36.16 3.74
N GLU A 411 5.26 36.12 2.60
CA GLU A 411 3.82 36.29 2.45
C GLU A 411 3.22 35.07 1.78
N LEU A 412 1.97 34.79 2.07
CA LEU A 412 1.18 33.77 1.41
C LEU A 412 -0.19 34.35 1.00
N THR A 413 -0.74 33.81 -0.06
CA THR A 413 -2.13 34.05 -0.45
C THR A 413 -2.88 32.70 -0.31
N ALA A 414 -3.98 32.71 0.44
CA ALA A 414 -4.79 31.51 0.63
C ALA A 414 -5.41 31.04 -0.69
N ALA A 415 -5.24 29.77 -1.02
CA ALA A 415 -5.77 29.16 -2.24
C ALA A 415 -7.27 28.83 -2.13
N ALA A 416 -7.75 28.56 -0.90
CA ALA A 416 -9.12 28.19 -0.61
C ALA A 416 -9.52 28.68 0.79
N ASP A 417 -10.82 28.66 1.08
CA ASP A 417 -11.29 28.76 2.47
C ASP A 417 -10.94 27.48 3.22
N GLY A 418 -10.32 27.60 4.40
CA GLY A 418 -10.00 26.44 5.22
C GLY A 418 -8.73 26.55 6.03
N PRO A 419 -8.39 25.49 6.77
CA PRO A 419 -7.26 25.49 7.68
C PRO A 419 -5.92 25.65 6.94
N LEU A 420 -4.98 26.35 7.60
CA LEU A 420 -3.57 26.31 7.25
C LEU A 420 -2.93 25.09 7.89
N PHE A 421 -2.07 24.45 7.15
CA PHE A 421 -1.27 23.32 7.61
C PHE A 421 0.22 23.67 7.54
N LEU A 422 0.98 23.13 8.47
CA LEU A 422 2.40 23.37 8.62
C LEU A 422 3.14 22.03 8.63
N ARG A 423 4.31 21.97 8.00
CA ARG A 423 5.25 20.85 8.16
C ARG A 423 6.69 21.31 7.94
N LEU A 424 7.65 20.55 8.44
CA LEU A 424 9.06 20.71 8.05
C LEU A 424 9.39 19.70 6.95
N ASN A 425 9.92 20.19 5.83
CA ASN A 425 10.23 19.40 4.66
C ASN A 425 11.20 18.25 4.97
N GLY A 426 10.98 17.10 4.35
CA GLY A 426 11.88 15.96 4.38
C GLY A 426 11.12 14.62 4.28
N PRO A 427 11.86 13.53 4.05
CA PRO A 427 11.29 12.21 3.84
C PRO A 427 10.60 11.68 5.11
N PRO A 428 9.45 10.99 4.98
CA PRO A 428 8.71 10.41 6.10
C PRO A 428 9.56 9.49 6.98
N GLY A 429 10.43 8.70 6.40
CA GLY A 429 11.29 7.76 7.13
C GLY A 429 12.31 8.40 8.07
N ARG A 430 12.54 9.73 7.95
CA ARG A 430 13.43 10.47 8.84
C ARG A 430 12.69 11.20 9.96
N LEU A 431 11.35 11.19 9.98
CA LEU A 431 10.57 11.85 11.05
C LEU A 431 10.88 11.31 12.46
N PRO A 432 11.08 10.00 12.67
CA PRO A 432 11.44 9.49 13.99
C PRO A 432 12.78 9.98 14.56
N GLU A 433 13.68 10.47 13.70
CA GLU A 433 14.99 10.98 14.09
C GLU A 433 14.97 12.48 14.43
N ARG A 434 13.83 13.16 14.21
CA ARG A 434 13.67 14.60 14.37
C ARG A 434 13.10 14.95 15.73
N ASP A 435 13.47 16.11 16.22
CA ASP A 435 13.00 16.68 17.47
C ASP A 435 12.91 18.21 17.42
N GLY A 436 12.25 18.76 18.42
CA GLY A 436 12.09 20.20 18.57
C GLY A 436 10.91 20.78 17.78
N THR A 437 10.75 22.10 17.90
CA THR A 437 9.63 22.83 17.31
C THR A 437 10.07 24.16 16.71
N ILE A 438 9.36 24.60 15.67
CA ILE A 438 9.47 25.94 15.09
C ILE A 438 8.21 26.74 15.49
N SER A 439 8.42 27.98 15.95
CA SER A 439 7.35 28.94 16.23
C SER A 439 7.07 29.78 14.99
N VAL A 440 5.80 29.86 14.56
CA VAL A 440 5.40 30.57 13.33
C VAL A 440 4.34 31.61 13.66
N ALA A 441 4.68 32.89 13.54
CA ALA A 441 3.72 34.00 13.66
C ALA A 441 3.09 34.28 12.30
N VAL A 442 1.77 34.26 12.22
CA VAL A 442 1.00 34.58 11.01
C VAL A 442 0.09 35.80 11.26
N THR A 443 0.11 36.77 10.36
CA THR A 443 -0.62 38.03 10.49
C THR A 443 -1.41 38.29 9.21
N PRO A 444 -2.75 38.52 9.30
CA PRO A 444 -3.52 38.99 8.15
C PRO A 444 -2.99 40.33 7.63
N LEU A 445 -2.91 40.45 6.30
CA LEU A 445 -2.60 41.72 5.62
C LEU A 445 -3.87 42.42 5.23
N PRO A 446 -3.83 43.76 5.05
CA PRO A 446 -4.97 44.54 4.57
C PRO A 446 -5.52 44.04 3.25
#